data_4c0f7ed4f4aad1fcff5706878716b85c
#
_entry.id   4c0f7ed4f4aad1fcff5706878716b85c
#
_cell.length_a   1.000
_cell.length_b   1.000
_cell.length_c   1.000
_cell.angle_alpha   90.00
_cell.angle_beta   90.00
_cell.angle_gamma   90.00
#
_symmetry.space_group_name_H-M   'P 1'
#
loop_
_entity.id
_entity.type
_entity.pdbx_description
1 polymer ?
#
loop_
_entity_poly.entity_id
_entity_poly.type
_entity_poly.pdbx_seq_one_letter_code
_entity_poly.pdbx_strand_id
1 'polypeptide(L)'
;EMDVIRPVMDEESLALYTPNLSYPWKNQFHTDAFEEERAEFLKTWFQVGCRNKKIYIDAFLNTTLGFWYPDVEDEYLEFVCFDIQKDDPHYPHVQMEPKSEWLNRYYTAIGTDASFRQIPIVRELLSMGLYFWLLVLASLYLIYQKEYGKLLWILPLWMYLGTSLLGPAALLRYGYPLMAACPILLFTMWKKEA
;
A
#
# COMPACT_ATOMS: atom_id res chain seq x y z
N GLU A 1 20.36 -20.13 -12.18
CA GLU A 1 19.34 -19.24 -11.55
C GLU A 1 19.01 -18.06 -12.48
N MET A 2 20.01 -17.34 -12.98
CA MET A 2 19.78 -16.23 -13.92
C MET A 2 19.19 -16.67 -15.24
N ASP A 3 19.48 -17.86 -15.70
CA ASP A 3 18.93 -18.41 -16.95
C ASP A 3 17.39 -18.57 -16.92
N VAL A 4 16.83 -18.74 -15.72
CA VAL A 4 15.38 -18.82 -15.49
C VAL A 4 14.74 -17.43 -15.29
N ILE A 5 15.52 -16.46 -14.80
CA ILE A 5 15.02 -15.11 -14.49
C ILE A 5 15.07 -14.21 -15.72
N ARG A 6 16.17 -14.27 -16.51
CA ARG A 6 16.38 -13.41 -17.69
C ARG A 6 15.24 -13.42 -18.74
N PRO A 7 14.62 -14.57 -19.06
CA PRO A 7 13.49 -14.57 -19.98
C PRO A 7 12.28 -13.79 -19.47
N VAL A 8 12.09 -13.78 -18.13
CA VAL A 8 10.96 -13.13 -17.47
C VAL A 8 11.23 -11.64 -17.23
N MET A 9 12.49 -11.29 -16.96
CA MET A 9 12.91 -9.92 -16.69
C MET A 9 14.39 -9.74 -17.02
N ASP A 10 14.70 -8.78 -17.89
CA ASP A 10 16.07 -8.49 -18.31
C ASP A 10 16.90 -7.81 -17.19
N GLU A 11 18.20 -7.76 -17.36
CA GLU A 11 19.12 -7.18 -16.36
C GLU A 11 18.96 -5.66 -16.23
N GLU A 12 18.55 -4.96 -17.29
CA GLU A 12 18.32 -3.51 -17.27
C GLU A 12 17.10 -3.19 -16.42
N SER A 13 16.04 -3.99 -16.57
CA SER A 13 14.83 -3.90 -15.76
C SER A 13 15.09 -4.21 -14.29
N LEU A 14 15.92 -5.20 -14.00
CA LEU A 14 16.33 -5.52 -12.62
C LEU A 14 17.12 -4.36 -11.98
N ALA A 15 17.87 -3.59 -12.76
CA ALA A 15 18.60 -2.42 -12.27
C ALA A 15 17.67 -1.25 -11.88
N LEU A 16 16.43 -1.25 -12.36
CA LEU A 16 15.41 -0.25 -12.00
C LEU A 16 14.70 -0.59 -10.68
N TYR A 17 15.13 -1.63 -9.99
CA TYR A 17 14.50 -2.05 -8.73
C TYR A 17 14.55 -0.93 -7.69
N THR A 18 13.37 -0.54 -7.22
CA THR A 18 13.18 0.36 -6.10
C THR A 18 12.46 -0.38 -4.97
N PRO A 19 12.97 -0.36 -3.73
CA PRO A 19 12.42 -1.14 -2.63
C PRO A 19 10.95 -0.83 -2.32
N ASN A 20 10.54 0.43 -2.50
CA ASN A 20 9.24 0.93 -2.07
C ASN A 20 8.17 0.80 -3.15
N LEU A 21 8.57 0.58 -4.40
CA LEU A 21 7.65 0.61 -5.53
C LEU A 21 7.96 -0.47 -6.55
N SER A 22 6.96 -1.30 -6.84
CA SER A 22 7.10 -2.35 -7.85
C SER A 22 6.69 -1.92 -9.27
N TYR A 23 6.07 -0.74 -9.44
CA TYR A 23 5.54 -0.31 -10.72
C TYR A 23 6.58 -0.12 -11.84
N PRO A 24 7.78 0.46 -11.60
CA PRO A 24 8.73 0.70 -12.69
C PRO A 24 9.15 -0.56 -13.42
N TRP A 25 9.33 -1.66 -12.68
CA TRP A 25 9.77 -2.92 -13.26
C TRP A 25 8.63 -3.89 -13.56
N LYS A 26 7.44 -3.71 -12.96
CA LYS A 26 6.26 -4.52 -13.26
C LYS A 26 5.84 -4.42 -14.73
N ASN A 27 5.96 -3.25 -15.32
CA ASN A 27 5.59 -3.02 -16.73
C ASN A 27 6.57 -3.68 -17.72
N GLN A 28 7.73 -4.11 -17.25
CA GLN A 28 8.75 -4.79 -18.02
C GLN A 28 8.78 -6.30 -17.76
N PHE A 29 7.82 -6.80 -17.00
CA PHE A 29 7.68 -8.22 -16.69
C PHE A 29 7.04 -8.95 -17.86
N HIS A 30 7.75 -9.93 -18.42
CA HIS A 30 7.29 -10.74 -19.54
C HIS A 30 6.39 -11.86 -19.04
N THR A 31 5.08 -11.61 -19.04
CA THR A 31 4.08 -12.53 -18.51
C THR A 31 4.06 -13.85 -19.28
N ASP A 32 4.22 -13.81 -20.60
CA ASP A 32 4.19 -15.00 -21.45
C ASP A 32 5.35 -15.96 -21.10
N ALA A 33 6.56 -15.43 -20.98
CA ALA A 33 7.74 -16.19 -20.57
C ALA A 33 7.60 -16.73 -19.12
N PHE A 34 6.97 -15.99 -18.25
CA PHE A 34 6.67 -16.45 -16.89
C PHE A 34 5.66 -17.61 -16.89
N GLU A 35 4.61 -17.55 -17.71
CA GLU A 35 3.61 -18.61 -17.78
C GLU A 35 4.17 -19.92 -18.34
N GLU A 36 5.08 -19.84 -19.32
CA GLU A 36 5.75 -21.01 -19.89
C GLU A 36 6.61 -21.76 -18.85
N GLU A 37 7.35 -21.06 -18.00
CA GLU A 37 8.30 -21.65 -17.05
C GLU A 37 7.91 -21.39 -15.57
N ARG A 38 6.62 -21.14 -15.30
CA ARG A 38 6.12 -20.71 -13.99
C ARG A 38 6.59 -21.58 -12.83
N ALA A 39 6.58 -22.88 -12.98
CA ALA A 39 6.95 -23.82 -11.91
C ALA A 39 8.43 -23.73 -11.57
N GLU A 40 9.30 -23.61 -12.59
CA GLU A 40 10.73 -23.50 -12.41
C GLU A 40 11.12 -22.13 -11.88
N PHE A 41 10.46 -21.07 -12.37
CA PHE A 41 10.63 -19.71 -11.84
C PHE A 41 10.28 -19.65 -10.34
N LEU A 42 9.11 -20.12 -9.94
CA LEU A 42 8.68 -20.10 -8.53
C LEU A 42 9.60 -20.96 -7.64
N LYS A 43 10.08 -22.09 -8.12
CA LYS A 43 11.06 -22.92 -7.41
C LYS A 43 12.38 -22.18 -7.22
N THR A 44 12.88 -21.54 -8.27
CA THR A 44 14.12 -20.77 -8.23
C THR A 44 13.97 -19.58 -7.31
N TRP A 45 12.88 -18.82 -7.42
CA TRP A 45 12.55 -17.70 -6.55
C TRP A 45 12.53 -18.10 -5.08
N PHE A 46 11.88 -19.21 -4.74
CA PHE A 46 11.81 -19.73 -3.38
C PHE A 46 13.19 -20.17 -2.86
N GLN A 47 13.99 -20.86 -3.70
CA GLN A 47 15.35 -21.29 -3.33
C GLN A 47 16.27 -20.10 -3.07
N VAL A 48 16.24 -19.07 -3.93
CA VAL A 48 16.99 -17.82 -3.76
C VAL A 48 16.57 -17.12 -2.47
N GLY A 49 15.27 -17.05 -2.21
CA GLY A 49 14.72 -16.47 -0.98
C GLY A 49 15.17 -17.20 0.29
N CYS A 50 15.17 -18.54 0.26
CA CYS A 50 15.67 -19.35 1.38
C CYS A 50 17.16 -19.14 1.70
N ARG A 51 17.97 -18.86 0.67
CA ARG A 51 19.39 -18.54 0.84
C ARG A 51 19.62 -17.10 1.29
N ASN A 52 18.76 -16.17 0.84
CA ASN A 52 18.91 -14.74 1.06
C ASN A 52 17.75 -14.16 1.90
N LYS A 53 17.39 -14.84 3.00
CA LYS A 53 16.21 -14.50 3.83
C LYS A 53 16.18 -13.04 4.27
N LYS A 54 17.35 -12.49 4.65
CA LYS A 54 17.44 -11.09 5.08
C LYS A 54 17.01 -10.14 3.96
N ILE A 55 17.50 -10.34 2.74
CA ILE A 55 17.18 -9.48 1.59
C ILE A 55 15.67 -9.54 1.27
N TYR A 56 15.07 -10.73 1.32
CA TYR A 56 13.63 -10.91 1.07
C TYR A 56 12.76 -10.26 2.15
N ILE A 57 13.18 -10.38 3.43
CA ILE A 57 12.49 -9.70 4.54
C ILE A 57 12.64 -8.19 4.40
N ASP A 58 13.84 -7.68 4.13
CA ASP A 58 14.08 -6.25 3.95
C ASP A 58 13.28 -5.70 2.77
N ALA A 59 13.22 -6.42 1.65
CA ALA A 59 12.40 -6.05 0.50
C ALA A 59 10.91 -5.99 0.86
N PHE A 60 10.39 -7.00 1.54
CA PHE A 60 9.00 -7.03 2.00
C PHE A 60 8.68 -5.89 2.96
N LEU A 61 9.55 -5.65 3.94
CA LEU A 61 9.35 -4.56 4.91
C LEU A 61 9.38 -3.18 4.23
N ASN A 62 10.28 -2.98 3.26
CA ASN A 62 10.34 -1.73 2.50
C ASN A 62 9.08 -1.53 1.63
N THR A 63 8.65 -2.56 0.91
CA THR A 63 7.43 -2.48 0.07
C THR A 63 6.18 -2.20 0.90
N THR A 64 6.13 -2.71 2.14
CA THR A 64 4.98 -2.53 3.04
C THR A 64 5.13 -1.35 4.00
N LEU A 65 6.23 -0.60 3.94
CA LEU A 65 6.58 0.46 4.89
C LEU A 65 5.44 1.48 5.06
N GLY A 66 4.80 1.89 3.97
CA GLY A 66 3.70 2.85 3.98
C GLY A 66 2.46 2.40 4.76
N PHE A 67 2.29 1.10 5.04
CA PHE A 67 1.15 0.62 5.84
C PHE A 67 1.37 0.77 7.34
N TRP A 68 2.60 0.70 7.84
CA TRP A 68 2.87 0.62 9.28
C TRP A 68 3.80 1.71 9.82
N TYR A 69 4.54 2.41 8.98
CA TYR A 69 5.38 3.53 9.39
C TYR A 69 4.63 4.86 9.18
N PRO A 70 4.38 5.63 10.25
CA PRO A 70 3.53 6.82 10.15
C PRO A 70 4.14 7.97 9.35
N ASP A 71 5.46 8.07 9.32
CA ASP A 71 6.21 9.18 8.71
C ASP A 71 6.88 8.77 7.40
N VAL A 72 6.14 8.07 6.55
CA VAL A 72 6.64 7.73 5.21
C VAL A 72 6.58 8.96 4.31
N GLU A 73 7.75 9.40 3.86
CA GLU A 73 7.89 10.35 2.76
C GLU A 73 7.87 9.61 1.43
N ASP A 74 6.71 9.09 1.05
CA ASP A 74 6.60 8.39 -0.23
C ASP A 74 5.91 9.29 -1.25
N GLU A 75 6.53 9.43 -2.43
CA GLU A 75 6.00 10.20 -3.56
C GLU A 75 4.68 9.62 -4.09
N TYR A 76 4.39 8.37 -3.74
CA TYR A 76 3.22 7.63 -4.22
C TYR A 76 1.99 7.68 -3.30
N LEU A 77 2.04 8.47 -2.26
CA LEU A 77 0.86 8.82 -1.45
C LEU A 77 0.00 9.87 -2.15
N GLU A 78 -0.21 9.71 -3.46
CA GLU A 78 -1.13 10.57 -4.19
C GLU A 78 -2.55 10.34 -3.68
N PHE A 79 -3.13 11.40 -3.12
CA PHE A 79 -4.48 11.38 -2.58
C PHE A 79 -5.53 11.24 -3.67
N VAL A 80 -5.29 11.91 -4.77
CA VAL A 80 -6.23 12.00 -5.88
C VAL A 80 -5.43 12.21 -7.16
N CYS A 81 -5.52 11.27 -8.07
CA CYS A 81 -5.11 11.46 -9.44
C CYS A 81 -6.32 11.96 -10.23
N PHE A 82 -6.35 13.25 -10.57
CA PHE A 82 -7.41 13.84 -11.38
C PHE A 82 -7.06 13.89 -12.86
N ASP A 83 -5.85 13.54 -13.22
CA ASP A 83 -5.39 13.64 -14.60
C ASP A 83 -5.19 12.25 -15.20
N ILE A 84 -5.68 12.09 -16.43
CA ILE A 84 -5.37 10.92 -17.24
C ILE A 84 -4.16 11.30 -18.05
N GLN A 85 -3.12 10.48 -17.99
CA GLN A 85 -1.89 10.74 -18.73
C GLN A 85 -2.20 10.80 -20.23
N LYS A 86 -1.54 11.73 -20.96
CA LYS A 86 -1.82 11.98 -22.38
C LYS A 86 -1.53 10.79 -23.29
N ASP A 87 -0.72 9.87 -22.82
CA ASP A 87 -0.36 8.60 -23.46
C ASP A 87 -1.36 7.47 -23.17
N ASP A 88 -2.32 7.69 -22.25
CA ASP A 88 -3.39 6.71 -22.00
C ASP A 88 -4.31 6.60 -23.24
N PRO A 89 -4.59 5.40 -23.73
CA PRO A 89 -5.49 5.18 -24.87
C PRO A 89 -6.89 5.78 -24.70
N HIS A 90 -7.34 5.98 -23.46
CA HIS A 90 -8.65 6.56 -23.13
C HIS A 90 -8.63 8.09 -23.04
N TYR A 91 -7.44 8.73 -23.04
CA TYR A 91 -7.30 10.18 -22.95
C TYR A 91 -8.15 10.98 -23.96
N PRO A 92 -8.27 10.59 -25.25
CA PRO A 92 -9.10 11.31 -26.20
C PRO A 92 -10.60 11.29 -25.90
N HIS A 93 -11.03 10.31 -25.10
CA HIS A 93 -12.45 10.09 -24.80
C HIS A 93 -12.87 10.62 -23.42
N VAL A 94 -11.93 11.01 -22.59
CA VAL A 94 -12.15 11.51 -21.24
C VAL A 94 -11.56 12.90 -21.11
N GLN A 95 -12.41 13.91 -21.12
CA GLN A 95 -11.99 15.30 -20.87
C GLN A 95 -12.33 15.64 -19.41
N MET A 96 -11.31 16.11 -18.70
CA MET A 96 -11.45 16.59 -17.34
C MET A 96 -11.83 18.07 -17.37
N GLU A 97 -13.12 18.36 -17.31
CA GLU A 97 -13.62 19.72 -17.17
C GLU A 97 -14.04 20.00 -15.73
N PRO A 98 -13.21 20.68 -14.93
CA PRO A 98 -13.56 20.99 -13.55
C PRO A 98 -14.71 21.99 -13.51
N LYS A 99 -15.84 21.59 -12.94
CA LYS A 99 -17.02 22.47 -12.78
C LYS A 99 -16.77 23.63 -11.80
N SER A 100 -15.73 23.54 -10.98
CA SER A 100 -15.36 24.55 -9.99
C SER A 100 -13.84 24.65 -9.92
N GLU A 101 -13.29 25.77 -10.36
CA GLU A 101 -11.85 26.03 -10.29
C GLU A 101 -11.32 26.04 -8.86
N TRP A 102 -12.10 26.51 -7.89
CA TRP A 102 -11.70 26.50 -6.49
C TRP A 102 -11.53 25.09 -5.95
N LEU A 103 -12.48 24.20 -6.20
CA LEU A 103 -12.39 22.80 -5.80
C LEU A 103 -11.25 22.10 -6.53
N ASN A 104 -11.05 22.36 -7.80
CA ASN A 104 -9.96 21.79 -8.56
C ASN A 104 -8.59 22.18 -7.96
N ARG A 105 -8.38 23.46 -7.68
CA ARG A 105 -7.15 23.94 -7.02
C ARG A 105 -6.95 23.30 -5.65
N TYR A 106 -8.02 23.21 -4.85
CA TYR A 106 -7.96 22.59 -3.53
C TYR A 106 -7.53 21.13 -3.60
N TYR A 107 -8.15 20.35 -4.47
CA TYR A 107 -7.82 18.94 -4.61
C TYR A 107 -6.47 18.71 -5.29
N THR A 108 -6.07 19.54 -6.23
CA THR A 108 -4.72 19.49 -6.83
C THR A 108 -3.64 19.76 -5.78
N ALA A 109 -3.84 20.75 -4.92
CA ALA A 109 -2.89 21.06 -3.84
C ALA A 109 -2.77 19.89 -2.85
N ILE A 110 -3.87 19.22 -2.53
CA ILE A 110 -3.85 18.05 -1.64
C ILE A 110 -3.25 16.84 -2.34
N GLY A 111 -3.63 16.57 -3.58
CA GLY A 111 -3.25 15.36 -4.31
C GLY A 111 -1.84 15.43 -4.88
N THR A 112 -1.56 16.45 -5.69
CA THR A 112 -0.31 16.56 -6.44
C THR A 112 0.82 17.19 -5.64
N ASP A 113 0.52 18.31 -4.95
CA ASP A 113 1.57 19.06 -4.24
C ASP A 113 1.86 18.49 -2.87
N ALA A 114 1.00 17.57 -2.38
CA ALA A 114 1.06 16.98 -1.04
C ALA A 114 1.31 18.01 0.07
N SER A 115 0.79 19.21 -0.11
CA SER A 115 1.00 20.37 0.78
C SER A 115 0.51 20.11 2.21
N PHE A 116 -0.44 19.17 2.40
CA PHE A 116 -0.92 18.73 3.71
C PHE A 116 0.20 18.12 4.57
N ARG A 117 1.27 17.60 3.96
CA ARG A 117 2.43 17.02 4.68
C ARG A 117 3.19 18.08 5.50
N GLN A 118 3.06 19.35 5.14
CA GLN A 118 3.66 20.44 5.89
C GLN A 118 2.88 20.78 7.18
N ILE A 119 1.65 20.28 7.29
CA ILE A 119 0.79 20.47 8.47
C ILE A 119 0.84 19.22 9.33
N PRO A 120 1.57 19.21 10.48
CA PRO A 120 1.87 18.00 11.23
C PRO A 120 0.64 17.15 11.57
N ILE A 121 -0.43 17.76 12.10
CA ILE A 121 -1.64 17.06 12.50
C ILE A 121 -2.35 16.43 11.28
N VAL A 122 -2.42 17.16 10.17
CA VAL A 122 -3.08 16.70 8.95
C VAL A 122 -2.28 15.55 8.33
N ARG A 123 -0.96 15.68 8.30
CA ARG A 123 -0.05 14.61 7.85
C ARG A 123 -0.31 13.32 8.60
N GLU A 124 -0.34 13.36 9.92
CA GLU A 124 -0.55 12.18 10.75
C GLU A 124 -1.95 11.57 10.54
N LEU A 125 -2.99 12.39 10.49
CA LEU A 125 -4.36 11.93 10.24
C LEU A 125 -4.54 11.28 8.86
N LEU A 126 -3.68 11.59 7.91
CA LEU A 126 -3.70 11.03 6.57
C LEU A 126 -2.66 9.91 6.39
N SER A 127 -1.94 9.55 7.45
CA SER A 127 -0.99 8.45 7.44
C SER A 127 -1.68 7.11 7.69
N MET A 128 -1.47 6.12 6.81
CA MET A 128 -1.94 4.76 7.04
C MET A 128 -1.33 4.14 8.29
N GLY A 129 -0.07 4.46 8.59
CA GLY A 129 0.63 3.98 9.76
C GLY A 129 -0.08 4.33 11.07
N LEU A 130 -0.70 5.51 11.17
CA LEU A 130 -1.51 5.86 12.34
C LEU A 130 -2.63 4.85 12.56
N TYR A 131 -3.39 4.53 11.52
CA TYR A 131 -4.55 3.61 11.62
C TYR A 131 -4.13 2.16 11.84
N PHE A 132 -2.99 1.76 11.29
CA PHE A 132 -2.37 0.49 11.62
C PHE A 132 -2.09 0.38 13.12
N TRP A 133 -1.43 1.37 13.70
CA TRP A 133 -1.13 1.35 15.15
C TRP A 133 -2.36 1.49 16.01
N LEU A 134 -3.39 2.22 15.57
CA LEU A 134 -4.69 2.24 16.27
C LEU A 134 -5.33 0.85 16.27
N LEU A 135 -5.28 0.12 15.17
CA LEU A 135 -5.79 -1.26 15.10
C LEU A 135 -5.00 -2.19 16.02
N VAL A 136 -3.66 -2.07 16.05
CA VAL A 136 -2.80 -2.83 16.98
C VAL A 136 -3.17 -2.53 18.43
N LEU A 137 -3.26 -1.24 18.78
CA LEU A 137 -3.59 -0.81 20.14
C LEU A 137 -5.00 -1.25 20.57
N ALA A 138 -5.99 -1.15 19.67
CA ALA A 138 -7.33 -1.65 19.92
C ALA A 138 -7.33 -3.16 20.19
N SER A 139 -6.58 -3.92 19.38
CA SER A 139 -6.45 -5.37 19.58
C SER A 139 -5.81 -5.72 20.91
N LEU A 140 -4.70 -5.08 21.26
CA LEU A 140 -4.00 -5.28 22.53
C LEU A 140 -4.89 -4.89 23.72
N TYR A 141 -5.62 -3.78 23.61
CA TYR A 141 -6.56 -3.36 24.65
C TYR A 141 -7.68 -4.38 24.87
N LEU A 142 -8.30 -4.90 23.81
CA LEU A 142 -9.35 -5.91 23.91
C LEU A 142 -8.83 -7.24 24.48
N ILE A 143 -7.61 -7.65 24.14
CA ILE A 143 -6.94 -8.80 24.73
C ILE A 143 -6.70 -8.58 26.22
N TYR A 144 -6.19 -7.42 26.61
CA TYR A 144 -5.97 -7.06 28.02
C TYR A 144 -7.25 -7.09 28.83
N GLN A 145 -8.35 -6.60 28.26
CA GLN A 145 -9.67 -6.61 28.88
C GLN A 145 -10.36 -7.99 28.82
N LYS A 146 -9.73 -8.98 28.16
CA LYS A 146 -10.30 -10.34 27.93
C LYS A 146 -11.61 -10.33 27.11
N GLU A 147 -11.83 -9.29 26.32
CA GLU A 147 -13.01 -9.09 25.48
C GLU A 147 -12.86 -9.80 24.12
N TYR A 148 -12.62 -11.10 24.16
CA TYR A 148 -12.31 -11.89 22.96
C TYR A 148 -13.43 -11.88 21.91
N GLY A 149 -14.69 -11.73 22.33
CA GLY A 149 -15.82 -11.60 21.42
C GLY A 149 -15.73 -10.35 20.55
N LYS A 150 -15.19 -9.25 21.09
CA LYS A 150 -15.00 -8.01 20.34
C LYS A 150 -13.84 -8.09 19.33
N LEU A 151 -12.85 -8.97 19.55
CA LEU A 151 -11.79 -9.22 18.57
C LEU A 151 -12.35 -9.73 17.24
N LEU A 152 -13.45 -10.48 17.25
CA LEU A 152 -14.10 -10.96 16.03
C LEU A 152 -14.62 -9.80 15.17
N TRP A 153 -15.00 -8.67 15.78
CA TRP A 153 -15.49 -7.49 15.05
C TRP A 153 -14.37 -6.76 14.30
N ILE A 154 -13.16 -6.81 14.83
CA ILE A 154 -12.00 -6.17 14.18
C ILE A 154 -11.19 -7.14 13.30
N LEU A 155 -11.50 -8.44 13.35
CA LEU A 155 -10.84 -9.46 12.53
C LEU A 155 -10.90 -9.14 11.02
N PRO A 156 -12.04 -8.69 10.44
CA PRO A 156 -12.09 -8.31 9.02
C PRO A 156 -11.08 -7.22 8.64
N LEU A 157 -10.78 -6.29 9.54
CA LEU A 157 -9.78 -5.24 9.29
C LEU A 157 -8.36 -5.82 9.24
N TRP A 158 -8.05 -6.79 10.10
CA TRP A 158 -6.79 -7.53 10.05
C TRP A 158 -6.66 -8.35 8.77
N MET A 159 -7.73 -9.03 8.35
CA MET A 159 -7.75 -9.78 7.10
C MET A 159 -7.56 -8.85 5.90
N TYR A 160 -8.25 -7.72 5.89
CA TYR A 160 -8.09 -6.70 4.85
C TYR A 160 -6.65 -6.17 4.80
N LEU A 161 -6.09 -5.80 5.94
CA LEU A 161 -4.70 -5.35 6.03
C LEU A 161 -3.74 -6.44 5.54
N GLY A 162 -3.95 -7.69 5.96
CA GLY A 162 -3.15 -8.84 5.52
C GLY A 162 -3.15 -9.01 4.00
N THR A 163 -4.30 -8.85 3.34
CA THR A 163 -4.37 -8.88 1.87
C THR A 163 -3.69 -7.68 1.23
N SER A 164 -3.82 -6.49 1.83
CA SER A 164 -3.18 -5.27 1.34
C SER A 164 -1.64 -5.33 1.43
N LEU A 165 -1.10 -5.96 2.48
CA LEU A 165 0.35 -6.18 2.64
C LEU A 165 0.95 -7.10 1.55
N LEU A 166 0.12 -7.90 0.87
CA LEU A 166 0.55 -8.70 -0.27
C LEU A 166 0.47 -7.93 -1.60
N GLY A 167 0.01 -6.68 -1.56
CA GLY A 167 -0.07 -5.81 -2.72
C GLY A 167 1.30 -5.31 -3.18
N PRO A 168 1.37 -4.78 -4.42
CA PRO A 168 2.63 -4.36 -5.04
C PRO A 168 3.19 -3.04 -4.51
N ALA A 169 2.41 -2.28 -3.77
CA ALA A 169 2.80 -0.99 -3.19
C ALA A 169 1.83 -0.57 -2.08
N ALA A 170 2.33 0.21 -1.12
CA ALA A 170 1.52 0.78 -0.05
C ALA A 170 0.91 2.12 -0.52
N LEU A 171 -0.26 2.06 -1.17
CA LEU A 171 -0.98 3.25 -1.62
C LEU A 171 -2.02 3.68 -0.58
N LEU A 172 -2.19 4.98 -0.37
CA LEU A 172 -3.12 5.54 0.61
C LEU A 172 -4.57 5.03 0.44
N ARG A 173 -5.01 4.80 -0.80
CA ARG A 173 -6.34 4.25 -1.09
C ARG A 173 -6.61 2.89 -0.42
N TYR A 174 -5.57 2.12 -0.16
CA TYR A 174 -5.69 0.86 0.60
C TYR A 174 -5.82 1.10 2.10
N GLY A 175 -5.56 2.31 2.59
CA GLY A 175 -5.79 2.70 3.98
C GLY A 175 -7.22 3.14 4.28
N TYR A 176 -8.03 3.49 3.27
CA TYR A 176 -9.37 4.06 3.49
C TYR A 176 -10.31 3.20 4.34
N PRO A 177 -10.39 1.88 4.20
CA PRO A 177 -11.21 1.07 5.09
C PRO A 177 -10.79 1.14 6.56
N LEU A 178 -9.47 1.21 6.84
CA LEU A 178 -8.96 1.37 8.19
C LEU A 178 -9.30 2.76 8.75
N MET A 179 -9.16 3.81 7.93
CA MET A 179 -9.51 5.18 8.29
C MET A 179 -11.01 5.29 8.59
N ALA A 180 -11.86 4.72 7.73
CA ALA A 180 -13.32 4.71 7.91
C ALA A 180 -13.77 3.90 9.13
N ALA A 181 -13.03 2.85 9.49
CA ALA A 181 -13.32 2.03 10.66
C ALA A 181 -12.83 2.64 11.99
N CYS A 182 -11.99 3.68 11.94
CA CYS A 182 -11.40 4.30 13.14
C CYS A 182 -12.44 4.70 14.20
N PRO A 183 -13.57 5.35 13.89
CA PRO A 183 -14.60 5.67 14.88
C PRO A 183 -15.17 4.42 15.56
N ILE A 184 -15.33 3.33 14.83
CA ILE A 184 -15.82 2.05 15.36
C ILE A 184 -14.77 1.46 16.31
N LEU A 185 -13.49 1.48 15.95
CA LEU A 185 -12.41 1.02 16.82
C LEU A 185 -12.38 1.81 18.13
N LEU A 186 -12.44 3.12 18.07
CA LEU A 186 -12.47 3.98 19.25
C LEU A 186 -13.72 3.70 20.12
N PHE A 187 -14.87 3.49 19.50
CA PHE A 187 -16.11 3.17 20.22
C PHE A 187 -16.03 1.80 20.92
N THR A 188 -15.44 0.79 20.28
CA THR A 188 -15.27 -0.54 20.89
C THR A 188 -14.35 -0.50 22.13
N MET A 189 -13.38 0.39 22.12
CA MET A 189 -12.48 0.62 23.27
C MET A 189 -13.15 1.40 24.39
N TRP A 190 -14.06 2.33 24.04
CA TRP A 190 -14.69 3.24 25.02
C TRP A 190 -15.77 2.56 25.85
N LYS A 191 -16.56 1.66 25.27
CA LYS A 191 -17.70 1.07 25.96
C LYS A 191 -17.23 0.01 26.97
N LYS A 192 -17.03 0.42 28.23
CA LYS A 192 -17.14 -0.47 29.38
C LYS A 192 -18.60 -0.88 29.49
N GLU A 193 -18.90 -2.14 29.34
CA GLU A 193 -20.19 -2.66 29.78
C GLU A 193 -20.24 -2.48 31.30
N ALA A 194 -21.28 -1.78 31.75
CA ALA A 194 -21.62 -1.63 33.16
C ALA A 194 -22.17 -2.94 33.69
#